data_e1dfb71d3b5cad8f9275410aa63755a9
#
_entry.id   e1dfb71d3b5cad8f9275410aa63755a9
#
_cell.length_a   1.000
_cell.length_b   1.000
_cell.length_c   1.000
_cell.angle_alpha   90.00
_cell.angle_beta   90.00
_cell.angle_gamma   90.00
#
_symmetry.space_group_name_H-M   'P 1'
#
loop_
_entity.id
_entity.type
_entity.pdbx_description
1 polymer ?
#
loop_
_entity_poly.entity_id
_entity_poly.type
_entity_poly.pdbx_seq_one_letter_code
_entity_poly.pdbx_strand_id
1 'polypeptide(L)' 'MLLTVDEAAALLRTTRRAMYAMVERRQIPGVIRIRRRVLFRAADLLDWLDQKCAPSPKE' A
#
# COMPACT_ATOMS: atom_id res chain seq x y z
N MET A 1 -4.33 -10.96 -6.44
CA MET A 1 -5.40 -10.17 -5.84
C MET A 1 -5.03 -8.70 -5.86
N LEU A 2 -5.99 -7.87 -6.23
CA LEU A 2 -5.76 -6.42 -6.30
C LEU A 2 -6.62 -5.70 -5.29
N LEU A 3 -6.09 -4.64 -4.72
CA LEU A 3 -6.79 -3.82 -3.76
C LEU A 3 -7.06 -2.45 -4.35
N THR A 4 -8.21 -1.89 -4.01
CA THR A 4 -8.49 -0.50 -4.37
C THR A 4 -7.75 0.41 -3.39
N VAL A 5 -7.75 1.72 -3.71
CA VAL A 5 -7.16 2.70 -2.80
C VAL A 5 -7.84 2.64 -1.44
N ASP A 6 -9.16 2.50 -1.42
CA ASP A 6 -9.89 2.41 -0.16
C ASP A 6 -9.47 1.19 0.64
N GLU A 7 -9.35 0.07 -0.03
CA GLU A 7 -8.95 -1.16 0.65
C GLU A 7 -7.51 -1.07 1.16
N ALA A 8 -6.63 -0.50 0.36
CA ALA A 8 -5.25 -0.33 0.78
C ALA A 8 -5.16 0.64 1.96
N ALA A 9 -5.92 1.71 1.92
CA ALA A 9 -5.93 2.67 3.02
C ALA A 9 -6.42 2.02 4.30
N ALA A 10 -7.45 1.21 4.20
CA ALA A 10 -7.98 0.51 5.36
C ALA A 10 -6.93 -0.46 5.92
N LEU A 11 -6.24 -1.15 5.05
CA LEU A 11 -5.20 -2.10 5.46
C LEU A 11 -4.08 -1.38 6.21
N LEU A 12 -3.71 -0.21 5.74
CA LEU A 12 -2.66 0.58 6.37
C LEU A 12 -3.18 1.49 7.48
N ARG A 13 -4.49 1.49 7.68
CA ARG A 13 -5.14 2.35 8.67
C ARG A 13 -4.80 3.81 8.44
N THR A 14 -4.91 4.22 7.19
CA THR A 14 -4.63 5.60 6.81
C THR A 14 -5.76 6.12 5.93
N THR A 15 -5.61 7.31 5.42
CA THR A 15 -6.63 7.92 4.59
C THR A 15 -6.31 7.72 3.11
N ARG A 16 -7.35 7.88 2.27
CA ARG A 16 -7.15 7.82 0.82
C ARG A 16 -6.16 8.88 0.37
N ARG A 17 -6.28 10.06 0.96
CA ARG A 17 -5.38 11.16 0.61
C ARG A 17 -3.92 10.79 0.88
N ALA A 18 -3.66 10.17 2.02
CA ALA A 18 -2.33 9.73 2.36
C ALA A 18 -1.83 8.67 1.38
N MET A 19 -2.73 7.75 0.97
CA MET A 19 -2.37 6.74 0.00
C MET A 19 -1.97 7.36 -1.33
N TYR A 20 -2.74 8.33 -1.81
CA TYR A 20 -2.39 9.00 -3.06
C TYR A 20 -1.05 9.73 -2.95
N ALA A 21 -0.79 10.35 -1.81
CA ALA A 21 0.48 11.03 -1.61
C ALA A 21 1.65 10.04 -1.68
N MET A 22 1.49 8.88 -1.06
CA MET A 22 2.54 7.86 -1.10
C MET A 22 2.74 7.31 -2.50
N VAL A 23 1.66 7.17 -3.26
CA VAL A 23 1.76 6.72 -4.64
C VAL A 23 2.53 7.73 -5.48
N GLU A 24 2.22 9.00 -5.32
CA GLU A 24 2.90 10.06 -6.07
C GLU A 24 4.37 10.12 -5.74
N ARG A 25 4.72 9.85 -4.52
CA ARG A 25 6.12 9.84 -4.08
C ARG A 25 6.81 8.52 -4.34
N ARG A 26 6.07 7.59 -4.93
CA ARG A 26 6.60 6.25 -5.25
C ARG A 26 7.17 5.56 -4.01
N GLN A 27 6.49 5.71 -2.90
CA GLN A 27 6.90 5.09 -1.65
C GLN A 27 6.29 3.72 -1.43
N ILE A 28 5.31 3.35 -2.25
CA ILE A 28 4.60 2.08 -2.11
C ILE A 28 4.84 1.24 -3.35
N PRO A 29 5.21 -0.03 -3.20
CA PRO A 29 5.39 -0.92 -4.34
C PRO A 29 4.06 -1.52 -4.77
N GLY A 30 4.07 -2.14 -5.95
CA GLY A 30 2.90 -2.87 -6.43
C GLY A 30 1.75 -2.00 -6.89
N VAL A 31 2.03 -0.75 -7.22
CA VAL A 31 0.99 0.15 -7.71
C VAL A 31 0.71 -0.14 -9.17
N ILE A 32 -0.57 -0.29 -9.49
CA ILE A 32 -1.03 -0.52 -10.86
C ILE A 32 -1.99 0.60 -11.22
N ARG A 33 -1.68 1.30 -12.29
CA ARG A 33 -2.57 2.36 -12.77
C ARG A 33 -3.26 1.90 -14.03
N ILE A 34 -4.58 1.89 -13.97
CA ILE A 34 -5.41 1.54 -15.11
C ILE A 34 -6.35 2.72 -15.35
N ARG A 35 -6.04 3.53 -16.36
CA ARG A 35 -6.81 4.74 -16.65
C ARG A 35 -6.86 5.63 -15.41
N ARG A 36 -8.04 5.80 -14.84
CA ARG A 36 -8.21 6.65 -13.66
C ARG A 36 -8.18 5.86 -12.36
N ARG A 37 -7.98 4.56 -12.47
CA ARG A 37 -7.99 3.71 -11.30
C ARG A 37 -6.58 3.44 -10.82
N VAL A 38 -6.42 3.47 -9.53
CA VAL A 38 -5.17 3.08 -8.90
C VAL A 38 -5.47 1.84 -8.09
N LEU A 39 -4.73 0.81 -8.37
CA LEU A 39 -4.88 -0.47 -7.68
C LEU A 39 -3.54 -0.88 -7.09
N PHE A 40 -3.61 -1.75 -6.12
CA PHE A 40 -2.40 -2.23 -5.45
C PHE A 40 -2.39 -3.75 -5.47
N ARG A 41 -1.23 -4.32 -5.70
CA ARG A 41 -1.08 -5.77 -5.63
C ARG A 41 -0.98 -6.14 -4.17
N ALA A 42 -1.94 -6.95 -3.72
CA ALA A 42 -1.99 -7.31 -2.30
C ALA A 42 -0.70 -7.98 -1.83
N ALA A 43 -0.17 -8.88 -2.65
CA ALA A 43 1.05 -9.59 -2.27
C ALA A 43 2.22 -8.63 -2.05
N ASP A 44 2.40 -7.70 -2.98
CA ASP A 44 3.49 -6.74 -2.89
C ASP A 44 3.31 -5.80 -1.70
N LEU A 45 2.07 -5.36 -1.49
CA LEU A 45 1.78 -4.45 -0.40
C LEU A 45 2.00 -5.11 0.95
N LEU A 46 1.55 -6.34 1.09
CA LEU A 46 1.72 -7.08 2.34
C LEU A 46 3.20 -7.35 2.63
N ASP A 47 3.94 -7.70 1.59
CA ASP A 47 5.37 -7.94 1.74
C ASP A 47 6.09 -6.66 2.18
N TRP A 48 5.72 -5.53 1.56
CA TRP A 48 6.29 -4.24 1.92
C TRP A 48 5.97 -3.88 3.37
N LEU A 49 4.73 -4.14 3.80
CA LEU A 49 4.35 -3.88 5.17
C LEU A 49 5.14 -4.74 6.15
N ASP A 50 5.36 -5.99 5.77
CA ASP A 50 6.11 -6.90 6.61
C ASP A 50 7.53 -6.38 6.82
N GLN A 51 8.13 -5.85 5.78
CA GLN A 51 9.46 -5.28 5.87
C GLN A 51 9.49 -4.02 6.74
N LYS A 52 8.45 -3.18 6.61
CA LYS A 52 8.38 -1.94 7.37
C LYS A 52 8.07 -2.17 8.83
N CYS A 53 7.24 -3.15 9.08
CA CYS A 53 6.86 -3.51 10.44
C CYS A 53 7.70 -4.66 10.91
N ALA A 54 8.86 -4.79 10.36
CA ALA A 54 9.72 -5.88 10.74
C ALA A 54 9.72 -5.96 12.23
N PRO A 55 9.39 -7.07 12.74
CA PRO A 55 9.32 -7.23 14.14
C PRO A 55 10.66 -6.92 14.66
N SER A 56 10.61 -5.95 15.39
CA SER A 56 11.71 -5.79 16.21
C SER A 56 11.74 -7.02 16.97
N PRO A 57 12.56 -7.55 16.94
CA PRO A 57 12.61 -8.71 17.69
C PRO A 57 12.56 -8.47 19.14
N LYS A 58 12.12 -8.21 19.31
CA LYS A 58 12.08 -8.07 20.23
C LYS A 58 11.78 -8.18 20.74
N GLU A 59 11.87 -8.50 20.83
CA GLU A 59 11.54 -8.55 21.15
C GLU A 59 11.46 -8.67 21.40
#